data_94c45752271e3513145fe0a0ac1e628e
#
_entry.id   94c45752271e3513145fe0a0ac1e628e
#
_cell.length_a   1.000
_cell.length_b   1.000
_cell.length_c   1.000
_cell.angle_alpha   90.00
_cell.angle_beta   90.00
_cell.angle_gamma   90.00
#
_symmetry.space_group_name_H-M   'P 1'
#
loop_
_entity.id
_entity.type
_entity.pdbx_description
1 polymer ?
#
loop_
_entity_poly.entity_id
_entity_poly.type
_entity_poly.pdbx_seq_one_letter_code
_entity_poly.pdbx_strand_id
1 'polypeptide(L)'
;MTSAKPLSTDLTVDEPLLADYDGDVPRHAAIIMDGNGRWAQQRDMPRIRGHRAGADSVRAVVESCRYLGCDVLTLYAFSSENWERPDTEVTGLMTLFDVYIEKERRRLLENDIRLQVIGDRSQLPDELTRSIEKLEHASADNDEMTLQVAVSYGGREEILKACRDLAAEVAAGGIAPEEIDEDLFENHLYTGPRPDPDLVIRTSGEKRLSNFLLWQVAYSEFFFTDTLWPDFHEAQLVEAFRDYTRRERRFGKTGEQVDD
;
A
#
# COMPACT_ATOMS: atom_id res chain seq x y z
N MET A 1 -13.28 -18.95 -12.04
CA MET A 1 -12.92 -17.71 -12.72
C MET A 1 -14.09 -16.75 -12.56
N THR A 2 -14.10 -15.96 -11.53
CA THR A 2 -15.07 -14.86 -11.37
C THR A 2 -14.64 -13.78 -12.35
N SER A 3 -15.46 -13.44 -13.32
CA SER A 3 -15.20 -12.33 -14.25
C SER A 3 -15.16 -11.06 -13.44
N ALA A 4 -13.99 -10.42 -13.35
CA ALA A 4 -13.85 -9.13 -12.68
C ALA A 4 -14.88 -8.14 -13.27
N LYS A 5 -15.49 -7.35 -12.41
CA LYS A 5 -16.44 -6.31 -12.82
C LYS A 5 -15.72 -5.32 -13.74
N PRO A 6 -16.29 -4.97 -14.90
CA PRO A 6 -15.65 -4.05 -15.83
C PRO A 6 -15.35 -2.72 -15.11
N LEU A 7 -14.18 -2.17 -15.40
CA LEU A 7 -13.77 -0.86 -14.88
C LEU A 7 -14.67 0.26 -15.44
N SER A 8 -14.79 1.36 -14.69
CA SER A 8 -15.53 2.53 -15.17
C SER A 8 -14.85 3.11 -16.43
N THR A 9 -15.63 3.70 -17.33
CA THR A 9 -15.18 4.23 -18.63
C THR A 9 -14.25 5.45 -18.54
N ASP A 10 -13.97 5.95 -17.34
CA ASP A 10 -13.12 7.14 -17.11
C ASP A 10 -11.67 6.77 -16.68
N LEU A 11 -11.20 5.57 -17.02
CA LEU A 11 -9.81 5.17 -16.74
C LEU A 11 -8.80 5.99 -17.53
N THR A 12 -7.67 6.28 -16.86
CA THR A 12 -6.54 7.01 -17.45
C THR A 12 -5.34 6.10 -17.73
N VAL A 13 -5.51 4.77 -17.64
CA VAL A 13 -4.45 3.78 -17.84
C VAL A 13 -4.27 3.42 -19.30
N ASP A 14 -3.06 2.99 -19.66
CA ASP A 14 -2.75 2.40 -20.97
C ASP A 14 -3.33 0.98 -21.05
N GLU A 15 -4.64 0.88 -21.35
CA GLU A 15 -5.34 -0.42 -21.45
C GLU A 15 -4.65 -1.40 -22.41
N PRO A 16 -4.17 -1.01 -23.62
CA PRO A 16 -3.43 -1.91 -24.50
C PRO A 16 -2.20 -2.53 -23.83
N LEU A 17 -1.42 -1.75 -23.10
CA LEU A 17 -0.25 -2.25 -22.36
C LEU A 17 -0.62 -3.27 -21.28
N LEU A 18 -1.70 -3.00 -20.54
CA LEU A 18 -2.16 -3.89 -19.47
C LEU A 18 -2.82 -5.15 -20.02
N ALA A 19 -3.56 -5.05 -21.14
CA ALA A 19 -4.19 -6.20 -21.81
C ALA A 19 -3.16 -7.17 -22.41
N ASP A 20 -1.98 -6.68 -22.78
CA ASP A 20 -0.87 -7.49 -23.28
C ASP A 20 -0.04 -8.18 -22.18
N TYR A 21 -0.39 -7.95 -20.90
CA TYR A 21 0.26 -8.60 -19.78
C TYR A 21 -0.32 -10.01 -19.56
N ASP A 22 0.54 -11.02 -19.67
CA ASP A 22 0.23 -12.46 -19.55
C ASP A 22 0.94 -13.17 -18.40
N GLY A 23 1.60 -12.40 -17.52
CA GLY A 23 2.33 -12.93 -16.36
C GLY A 23 1.46 -13.11 -15.12
N ASP A 24 2.08 -13.66 -14.06
CA ASP A 24 1.44 -13.79 -12.75
C ASP A 24 1.26 -12.43 -12.09
N VAL A 25 0.09 -12.17 -11.56
CA VAL A 25 -0.22 -10.96 -10.81
C VAL A 25 -0.07 -11.25 -9.31
N PRO A 26 0.73 -10.48 -8.56
CA PRO A 26 0.77 -10.64 -7.11
C PRO A 26 -0.62 -10.37 -6.52
N ARG A 27 -1.08 -11.25 -5.62
CA ARG A 27 -2.34 -11.04 -4.92
C ARG A 27 -2.30 -9.76 -4.07
N HIS A 28 -1.14 -9.50 -3.45
CA HIS A 28 -0.88 -8.30 -2.69
C HIS A 28 0.45 -7.66 -3.13
N ALA A 29 0.37 -6.47 -3.70
CA ALA A 29 1.51 -5.62 -3.99
C ALA A 29 1.64 -4.51 -2.95
N ALA A 30 2.84 -4.29 -2.40
CA ALA A 30 3.12 -3.21 -1.47
C ALA A 30 4.18 -2.26 -2.06
N ILE A 31 3.96 -0.94 -1.98
CA ILE A 31 4.82 0.02 -2.67
C ILE A 31 5.33 1.11 -1.73
N ILE A 32 6.65 1.25 -1.65
CA ILE A 32 7.32 2.39 -1.00
C ILE A 32 7.54 3.47 -2.05
N MET A 33 6.70 4.51 -1.98
CA MET A 33 6.61 5.62 -2.93
C MET A 33 7.70 6.68 -2.69
N ASP A 34 8.95 6.33 -2.98
CA ASP A 34 10.11 7.20 -2.74
C ASP A 34 10.51 7.99 -4.00
N GLY A 35 11.11 9.17 -3.79
CA GLY A 35 11.67 9.98 -4.86
C GLY A 35 10.93 11.27 -5.18
N ASN A 36 9.75 11.56 -4.58
CA ASN A 36 8.97 12.77 -4.85
C ASN A 36 9.81 14.06 -4.70
N GLY A 37 10.57 14.16 -3.60
CA GLY A 37 11.42 15.33 -3.33
C GLY A 37 12.58 15.46 -4.32
N ARG A 38 13.24 14.36 -4.69
CA ARG A 38 14.33 14.32 -5.69
C ARG A 38 13.84 14.71 -7.08
N TRP A 39 12.66 14.22 -7.45
CA TRP A 39 12.00 14.57 -8.70
C TRP A 39 11.75 16.08 -8.84
N ALA A 40 11.23 16.71 -7.79
CA ALA A 40 11.02 18.15 -7.76
C ALA A 40 12.36 18.93 -7.81
N GLN A 41 13.36 18.48 -7.04
CA GLN A 41 14.68 19.12 -6.99
C GLN A 41 15.40 19.06 -8.36
N GLN A 42 15.30 17.95 -9.09
CA GLN A 42 15.87 17.84 -10.45
C GLN A 42 15.23 18.80 -11.46
N ARG A 43 14.08 19.39 -11.12
CA ARG A 43 13.30 20.32 -11.95
C ARG A 43 13.25 21.74 -11.37
N ASP A 44 14.12 22.03 -10.38
CA ASP A 44 14.15 23.32 -9.67
C ASP A 44 12.79 23.72 -9.07
N MET A 45 12.02 22.73 -8.58
CA MET A 45 10.70 22.93 -8.00
C MET A 45 10.69 22.68 -6.48
N PRO A 46 9.80 23.33 -5.73
CA PRO A 46 9.56 23.00 -4.32
C PRO A 46 9.12 21.53 -4.16
N ARG A 47 9.56 20.84 -3.09
CA ARG A 47 9.28 19.42 -2.80
C ARG A 47 7.79 19.05 -2.92
N ILE A 48 6.89 19.93 -2.48
CA ILE A 48 5.44 19.72 -2.56
C ILE A 48 4.94 19.52 -4.01
N ARG A 49 5.62 20.05 -5.01
CA ARG A 49 5.28 19.81 -6.43
C ARG A 49 5.56 18.36 -6.83
N GLY A 50 6.62 17.75 -6.29
CA GLY A 50 6.88 16.32 -6.50
C GLY A 50 5.78 15.43 -5.88
N HIS A 51 5.33 15.76 -4.67
CA HIS A 51 4.21 15.03 -4.05
C HIS A 51 2.89 15.18 -4.84
N ARG A 52 2.63 16.36 -5.40
CA ARG A 52 1.47 16.55 -6.28
C ARG A 52 1.58 15.74 -7.58
N ALA A 53 2.75 15.73 -8.21
CA ALA A 53 2.99 14.91 -9.40
C ALA A 53 2.86 13.41 -9.10
N GLY A 54 3.37 12.97 -7.93
CA GLY A 54 3.26 11.59 -7.48
C GLY A 54 1.83 11.08 -7.27
N ALA A 55 0.85 11.97 -7.15
CA ALA A 55 -0.54 11.57 -7.07
C ALA A 55 -1.10 11.02 -8.39
N ASP A 56 -0.57 11.47 -9.53
CA ASP A 56 -0.95 10.90 -10.83
C ASP A 56 -0.40 9.46 -10.95
N SER A 57 0.81 9.19 -10.40
CA SER A 57 1.36 7.83 -10.30
C SER A 57 0.53 6.94 -9.36
N VAL A 58 0.04 7.48 -8.22
CA VAL A 58 -0.90 6.74 -7.34
C VAL A 58 -2.10 6.26 -8.15
N ARG A 59 -2.71 7.16 -8.92
CA ARG A 59 -3.88 6.83 -9.74
C ARG A 59 -3.57 5.75 -10.76
N ALA A 60 -2.52 5.94 -11.56
CA ALA A 60 -2.11 4.98 -12.57
C ALA A 60 -1.87 3.58 -11.98
N VAL A 61 -1.18 3.49 -10.84
CA VAL A 61 -0.87 2.23 -10.17
C VAL A 61 -2.13 1.58 -9.57
N VAL A 62 -3.00 2.36 -8.91
CA VAL A 62 -4.25 1.84 -8.33
C VAL A 62 -5.16 1.27 -9.42
N GLU A 63 -5.36 2.02 -10.50
CA GLU A 63 -6.18 1.58 -11.63
C GLU A 63 -5.57 0.35 -12.32
N SER A 64 -4.23 0.31 -12.49
CA SER A 64 -3.54 -0.83 -13.10
C SER A 64 -3.61 -2.09 -12.24
N CYS A 65 -3.38 -2.00 -10.92
CA CYS A 65 -3.51 -3.13 -10.01
C CYS A 65 -4.94 -3.68 -10.00
N ARG A 66 -5.95 -2.79 -9.99
CA ARG A 66 -7.36 -3.17 -10.10
C ARG A 66 -7.68 -3.84 -11.45
N TYR A 67 -7.14 -3.32 -12.55
CA TYR A 67 -7.33 -3.89 -13.90
C TYR A 67 -6.71 -5.29 -14.01
N LEU A 68 -5.50 -5.46 -13.49
CA LEU A 68 -4.76 -6.72 -13.54
C LEU A 68 -5.28 -7.78 -12.56
N GLY A 69 -6.11 -7.39 -11.56
CA GLY A 69 -6.73 -8.32 -10.63
C GLY A 69 -5.93 -8.57 -9.35
N CYS A 70 -5.17 -7.57 -8.87
CA CYS A 70 -4.63 -7.62 -7.51
C CYS A 70 -5.76 -7.62 -6.48
N ASP A 71 -5.67 -8.44 -5.43
CA ASP A 71 -6.63 -8.43 -4.31
C ASP A 71 -6.38 -7.25 -3.36
N VAL A 72 -5.09 -6.93 -3.12
CA VAL A 72 -4.65 -5.88 -2.19
C VAL A 72 -3.51 -5.06 -2.78
N LEU A 73 -3.59 -3.74 -2.64
CA LEU A 73 -2.49 -2.83 -2.91
C LEU A 73 -2.22 -1.99 -1.66
N THR A 74 -0.99 -2.07 -1.11
CA THR A 74 -0.58 -1.22 0.02
C THR A 74 0.40 -0.14 -0.41
N LEU A 75 0.06 1.13 -0.19
CA LEU A 75 0.89 2.28 -0.52
C LEU A 75 1.46 2.93 0.73
N TYR A 76 2.80 3.07 0.83
CA TYR A 76 3.46 3.78 1.92
C TYR A 76 3.49 5.27 1.66
N ALA A 77 2.51 5.99 2.17
CA ALA A 77 2.32 7.41 1.89
C ALA A 77 3.01 8.34 2.90
N PHE A 78 3.03 7.97 4.21
CA PHE A 78 3.65 8.78 5.25
C PHE A 78 4.07 7.91 6.44
N SER A 79 5.39 7.89 6.71
CA SER A 79 5.93 7.12 7.84
C SER A 79 5.82 7.87 9.16
N SER A 80 5.89 7.15 10.31
CA SER A 80 5.96 7.76 11.65
C SER A 80 7.15 8.72 11.79
N GLU A 81 8.29 8.40 11.17
CA GLU A 81 9.47 9.27 11.20
C GLU A 81 9.30 10.56 10.38
N ASN A 82 8.33 10.63 9.47
CA ASN A 82 8.09 11.82 8.66
C ASN A 82 7.49 12.99 9.47
N TRP A 83 6.96 12.73 10.67
CA TRP A 83 6.55 13.80 11.58
C TRP A 83 7.71 14.71 12.03
N GLU A 84 8.96 14.20 11.95
CA GLU A 84 10.17 15.01 12.26
C GLU A 84 10.56 15.99 11.12
N ARG A 85 9.86 15.97 10.00
CA ARG A 85 10.06 16.92 8.90
C ARG A 85 9.61 18.33 9.29
N PRO A 86 10.05 19.39 8.57
CA PRO A 86 9.58 20.74 8.82
C PRO A 86 8.05 20.84 8.81
N ASP A 87 7.46 21.54 9.77
CA ASP A 87 6.00 21.68 9.96
C ASP A 87 5.26 22.11 8.69
N THR A 88 5.88 22.97 7.88
CA THR A 88 5.32 23.44 6.61
C THR A 88 5.20 22.32 5.57
N GLU A 89 6.15 21.37 5.57
CA GLU A 89 6.08 20.20 4.68
C GLU A 89 5.00 19.23 5.18
N VAL A 90 4.97 18.93 6.48
CA VAL A 90 3.98 18.04 7.12
C VAL A 90 2.56 18.58 6.89
N THR A 91 2.29 19.84 7.22
CA THR A 91 0.99 20.47 7.02
C THR A 91 0.57 20.43 5.54
N GLY A 92 1.50 20.70 4.64
CA GLY A 92 1.26 20.63 3.20
C GLY A 92 0.89 19.23 2.74
N LEU A 93 1.52 18.18 3.29
CA LEU A 93 1.21 16.78 2.98
C LEU A 93 -0.17 16.37 3.53
N MET A 94 -0.50 16.72 4.78
CA MET A 94 -1.81 16.41 5.37
C MET A 94 -2.94 17.06 4.59
N THR A 95 -2.77 18.34 4.20
CA THR A 95 -3.73 19.02 3.31
C THR A 95 -3.85 18.33 1.96
N LEU A 96 -2.74 17.84 1.40
CA LEU A 96 -2.74 17.14 0.13
C LEU A 96 -3.48 15.80 0.22
N PHE A 97 -3.31 15.03 1.29
CA PHE A 97 -4.05 13.79 1.53
C PHE A 97 -5.56 14.03 1.61
N ASP A 98 -6.00 15.03 2.35
CA ASP A 98 -7.42 15.36 2.47
C ASP A 98 -8.04 15.70 1.09
N VAL A 99 -7.37 16.55 0.32
CA VAL A 99 -7.79 16.89 -1.05
C VAL A 99 -7.89 15.65 -1.95
N TYR A 100 -6.92 14.72 -1.87
CA TYR A 100 -6.92 13.52 -2.72
C TYR A 100 -7.97 12.50 -2.30
N ILE A 101 -8.22 12.31 -1.01
CA ILE A 101 -9.30 11.44 -0.52
C ILE A 101 -10.64 11.87 -1.11
N GLU A 102 -10.97 13.15 -1.06
CA GLU A 102 -12.23 13.65 -1.63
C GLU A 102 -12.24 13.59 -3.17
N LYS A 103 -11.11 13.89 -3.83
CA LYS A 103 -11.00 13.89 -5.29
C LYS A 103 -11.13 12.49 -5.88
N GLU A 104 -10.51 11.48 -5.27
CA GLU A 104 -10.51 10.10 -5.79
C GLU A 104 -11.70 9.28 -5.29
N ARG A 105 -12.52 9.81 -4.38
CA ARG A 105 -13.68 9.14 -3.81
C ARG A 105 -14.58 8.48 -4.86
N ARG A 106 -15.00 9.25 -5.88
CA ARG A 106 -15.90 8.74 -6.92
C ARG A 106 -15.28 7.55 -7.65
N ARG A 107 -13.99 7.65 -8.01
CA ARG A 107 -13.28 6.58 -8.73
C ARG A 107 -13.15 5.30 -7.92
N LEU A 108 -12.82 5.40 -6.64
CA LEU A 108 -12.71 4.23 -5.76
C LEU A 108 -14.06 3.50 -5.67
N LEU A 109 -15.17 4.23 -5.50
CA LEU A 109 -16.51 3.65 -5.42
C LEU A 109 -16.96 3.05 -6.75
N GLU A 110 -16.76 3.74 -7.88
CA GLU A 110 -17.15 3.26 -9.21
C GLU A 110 -16.34 2.02 -9.66
N ASN A 111 -15.09 1.88 -9.21
CA ASN A 111 -14.22 0.75 -9.53
C ASN A 111 -14.25 -0.38 -8.47
N ASP A 112 -15.18 -0.30 -7.52
CA ASP A 112 -15.38 -1.32 -6.49
C ASP A 112 -14.12 -1.55 -5.63
N ILE A 113 -13.41 -0.44 -5.30
CA ILE A 113 -12.19 -0.46 -4.49
C ILE A 113 -12.54 -0.06 -3.06
N ARG A 114 -12.19 -0.93 -2.10
CA ARG A 114 -12.29 -0.65 -0.66
C ARG A 114 -11.09 0.14 -0.21
N LEU A 115 -11.30 1.28 0.45
CA LEU A 115 -10.21 2.00 1.12
C LEU A 115 -10.03 1.49 2.55
N GLN A 116 -8.78 1.34 2.96
CA GLN A 116 -8.37 1.12 4.34
C GLN A 116 -7.11 1.95 4.63
N VAL A 117 -7.19 2.90 5.55
CA VAL A 117 -6.01 3.67 5.99
C VAL A 117 -5.42 2.98 7.21
N ILE A 118 -4.14 2.60 7.15
CA ILE A 118 -3.40 1.92 8.21
C ILE A 118 -2.36 2.83 8.84
N GLY A 119 -2.13 2.67 10.16
CA GLY A 119 -1.18 3.45 10.95
C GLY A 119 -1.83 4.15 12.14
N ASP A 120 -1.05 4.95 12.84
CA ASP A 120 -1.51 5.70 14.02
C ASP A 120 -2.23 6.99 13.60
N ARG A 121 -3.55 7.02 13.77
CA ARG A 121 -4.40 8.15 13.44
C ARG A 121 -4.41 9.26 14.50
N SER A 122 -3.84 9.01 15.69
CA SER A 122 -3.92 9.95 16.83
C SER A 122 -3.23 11.29 16.55
N GLN A 123 -2.30 11.33 15.62
CA GLN A 123 -1.57 12.54 15.22
C GLN A 123 -2.14 13.20 13.95
N LEU A 124 -3.11 12.57 13.29
CA LEU A 124 -3.72 13.14 12.08
C LEU A 124 -4.66 14.31 12.43
N PRO A 125 -4.76 15.34 11.58
CA PRO A 125 -5.76 16.38 11.74
C PRO A 125 -7.19 15.81 11.76
N ASP A 126 -8.05 16.32 12.63
CA ASP A 126 -9.44 15.86 12.78
C ASP A 126 -10.24 15.88 11.47
N GLU A 127 -9.96 16.87 10.60
CA GLU A 127 -10.61 16.99 9.29
C GLU A 127 -10.24 15.80 8.40
N LEU A 128 -8.93 15.49 8.30
CA LEU A 128 -8.42 14.37 7.53
C LEU A 128 -8.97 13.03 8.07
N THR A 129 -8.99 12.86 9.40
CA THR A 129 -9.54 11.66 10.04
C THR A 129 -11.01 11.45 9.66
N ARG A 130 -11.84 12.51 9.70
CA ARG A 130 -13.24 12.44 9.27
C ARG A 130 -13.41 12.11 7.79
N SER A 131 -12.57 12.68 6.91
CA SER A 131 -12.59 12.38 5.47
C SER A 131 -12.26 10.92 5.20
N ILE A 132 -11.23 10.38 5.91
CA ILE A 132 -10.85 8.97 5.86
C ILE A 132 -12.03 8.08 6.29
N GLU A 133 -12.57 8.27 7.49
CA GLU A 133 -13.66 7.45 8.04
C GLU A 133 -14.89 7.43 7.12
N LYS A 134 -15.24 8.60 6.56
CA LYS A 134 -16.36 8.73 5.62
C LYS A 134 -16.13 7.92 4.34
N LEU A 135 -14.92 7.89 3.80
CA LEU A 135 -14.64 7.13 2.59
C LEU A 135 -14.47 5.64 2.88
N GLU A 136 -13.83 5.25 3.98
CA GLU A 136 -13.77 3.86 4.43
C GLU A 136 -15.17 3.28 4.61
N HIS A 137 -16.06 4.01 5.30
CA HIS A 137 -17.45 3.58 5.46
C HIS A 137 -18.20 3.48 4.13
N ALA A 138 -18.01 4.45 3.23
CA ALA A 138 -18.69 4.46 1.93
C ALA A 138 -18.19 3.34 0.99
N SER A 139 -16.96 2.84 1.17
CA SER A 139 -16.37 1.77 0.36
C SER A 139 -16.33 0.42 1.07
N ALA A 140 -16.99 0.29 2.25
CA ALA A 140 -16.88 -0.90 3.09
C ALA A 140 -17.38 -2.20 2.42
N ASP A 141 -18.34 -2.07 1.51
CA ASP A 141 -18.95 -3.19 0.79
C ASP A 141 -18.25 -3.48 -0.56
N ASN A 142 -17.26 -2.68 -0.95
CA ASN A 142 -16.48 -2.92 -2.16
C ASN A 142 -15.57 -4.14 -1.96
N ASP A 143 -15.47 -5.03 -2.96
CA ASP A 143 -14.81 -6.31 -2.83
C ASP A 143 -13.82 -6.69 -3.96
N GLU A 144 -13.72 -5.89 -5.01
CA GLU A 144 -12.83 -6.19 -6.14
C GLU A 144 -11.34 -5.92 -5.87
N MET A 145 -11.01 -4.97 -5.02
CA MET A 145 -9.65 -4.70 -4.54
C MET A 145 -9.69 -3.92 -3.22
N THR A 146 -8.76 -4.21 -2.32
CA THR A 146 -8.52 -3.38 -1.14
C THR A 146 -7.30 -2.48 -1.39
N LEU A 147 -7.50 -1.16 -1.34
CA LEU A 147 -6.42 -0.18 -1.31
C LEU A 147 -6.10 0.16 0.15
N GLN A 148 -4.96 -0.32 0.65
CA GLN A 148 -4.40 0.09 1.93
C GLN A 148 -3.48 1.29 1.74
N VAL A 149 -3.66 2.35 2.52
CA VAL A 149 -2.79 3.52 2.52
C VAL A 149 -2.16 3.68 3.89
N ALA A 150 -0.84 3.46 3.99
CA ALA A 150 -0.09 3.58 5.22
C ALA A 150 0.26 5.06 5.49
N VAL A 151 -0.40 5.65 6.50
CA VAL A 151 -0.23 7.06 6.91
C VAL A 151 0.07 7.10 8.41
N SER A 152 1.08 7.87 8.82
CA SER A 152 1.58 7.84 10.21
C SER A 152 1.91 6.41 10.66
N TYR A 153 2.51 5.64 9.73
CA TYR A 153 2.74 4.20 9.91
C TYR A 153 4.21 3.89 10.18
N GLY A 154 4.44 2.93 11.06
CA GLY A 154 5.72 2.29 11.28
C GLY A 154 5.52 0.86 11.76
N GLY A 155 6.24 -0.10 11.17
CA GLY A 155 6.08 -1.52 11.49
C GLY A 155 6.50 -1.86 12.93
N ARG A 156 7.47 -1.14 13.50
CA ARG A 156 7.84 -1.33 14.91
C ARG A 156 6.74 -0.86 15.85
N GLU A 157 6.13 0.27 15.56
CA GLU A 157 5.01 0.84 16.31
C GLU A 157 3.77 -0.04 16.22
N GLU A 158 3.48 -0.58 15.03
CA GLU A 158 2.41 -1.53 14.80
C GLU A 158 2.57 -2.79 15.63
N ILE A 159 3.76 -3.43 15.61
CA ILE A 159 4.08 -4.62 16.40
C ILE A 159 3.92 -4.32 17.91
N LEU A 160 4.45 -3.19 18.38
CA LEU A 160 4.32 -2.80 19.79
C LEU A 160 2.86 -2.54 20.19
N LYS A 161 2.06 -1.98 19.28
CA LYS A 161 0.61 -1.80 19.50
C LYS A 161 -0.07 -3.16 19.62
N ALA A 162 0.14 -4.09 18.69
CA ALA A 162 -0.44 -5.44 18.74
C ALA A 162 -0.07 -6.17 20.04
N CYS A 163 1.20 -6.09 20.47
CA CYS A 163 1.64 -6.65 21.76
C CYS A 163 0.90 -6.05 22.96
N ARG A 164 0.66 -4.73 22.96
CA ARG A 164 -0.07 -4.06 24.07
C ARG A 164 -1.54 -4.45 24.11
N ASP A 165 -2.17 -4.54 22.93
CA ASP A 165 -3.58 -4.93 22.82
C ASP A 165 -3.78 -6.36 23.32
N LEU A 166 -2.97 -7.31 22.86
CA LEU A 166 -2.99 -8.70 23.35
C LEU A 166 -2.72 -8.81 24.86
N ALA A 167 -1.73 -8.07 25.37
CA ALA A 167 -1.45 -8.04 26.80
C ALA A 167 -2.64 -7.49 27.61
N ALA A 168 -3.37 -6.52 27.10
CA ALA A 168 -4.57 -5.99 27.72
C ALA A 168 -5.73 -7.01 27.71
N GLU A 169 -5.91 -7.75 26.62
CA GLU A 169 -6.92 -8.83 26.55
C GLU A 169 -6.61 -9.98 27.50
N VAL A 170 -5.34 -10.39 27.62
CA VAL A 170 -4.91 -11.37 28.64
C VAL A 170 -5.18 -10.87 30.06
N ALA A 171 -4.82 -9.62 30.37
CA ALA A 171 -5.06 -9.02 31.66
C ALA A 171 -6.56 -8.91 32.02
N ALA A 172 -7.41 -8.74 31.02
CA ALA A 172 -8.87 -8.73 31.18
C ALA A 172 -9.48 -10.14 31.29
N GLY A 173 -8.69 -11.20 31.09
CA GLY A 173 -9.16 -12.59 31.11
C GLY A 173 -9.95 -12.97 29.83
N GLY A 174 -9.82 -12.21 28.74
CA GLY A 174 -10.46 -12.48 27.47
C GLY A 174 -9.80 -13.62 26.70
N ILE A 175 -8.48 -13.77 26.80
CA ILE A 175 -7.67 -14.82 26.20
C ILE A 175 -6.61 -15.31 27.20
N ALA A 176 -6.12 -16.56 27.04
CA ALA A 176 -4.95 -17.05 27.76
C ALA A 176 -3.66 -16.75 26.96
N PRO A 177 -2.49 -16.57 27.64
CA PRO A 177 -1.23 -16.32 26.92
C PRO A 177 -0.88 -17.41 25.89
N GLU A 178 -1.28 -18.65 26.13
CA GLU A 178 -1.05 -19.81 25.27
C GLU A 178 -1.93 -19.82 24.02
N GLU A 179 -2.98 -19.00 23.97
CA GLU A 179 -3.87 -18.81 22.82
C GLU A 179 -3.33 -17.77 21.83
N ILE A 180 -2.24 -17.07 22.20
CA ILE A 180 -1.59 -16.12 21.29
C ILE A 180 -0.76 -16.92 20.28
N ASP A 181 -1.34 -17.09 19.09
CA ASP A 181 -0.69 -17.66 17.91
C ASP A 181 -0.46 -16.58 16.82
N GLU A 182 0.05 -17.01 15.67
CA GLU A 182 0.35 -16.13 14.55
C GLU A 182 -0.91 -15.46 13.99
N ASP A 183 -1.99 -16.23 13.81
CA ASP A 183 -3.27 -15.73 13.31
C ASP A 183 -3.88 -14.67 14.22
N LEU A 184 -3.86 -14.93 15.53
CA LEU A 184 -4.37 -13.98 16.52
C LEU A 184 -3.53 -12.71 16.56
N PHE A 185 -2.20 -12.82 16.46
CA PHE A 185 -1.30 -11.66 16.42
C PHE A 185 -1.55 -10.82 15.18
N GLU A 186 -1.67 -11.45 13.99
CA GLU A 186 -1.93 -10.76 12.72
C GLU A 186 -3.26 -9.99 12.73
N ASN A 187 -4.29 -10.52 13.39
CA ASN A 187 -5.56 -9.83 13.57
C ASN A 187 -5.45 -8.53 14.38
N HIS A 188 -4.38 -8.36 15.17
CA HIS A 188 -4.10 -7.14 15.94
C HIS A 188 -3.20 -6.14 15.18
N LEU A 189 -2.65 -6.53 14.02
CA LEU A 189 -1.93 -5.61 13.16
C LEU A 189 -2.90 -4.67 12.43
N TYR A 190 -2.40 -3.54 11.96
CA TYR A 190 -3.22 -2.57 11.21
C TYR A 190 -3.74 -3.11 9.88
N THR A 191 -2.99 -4.03 9.27
CA THR A 191 -3.37 -4.67 8.00
C THR A 191 -4.58 -5.58 8.16
N GLY A 192 -4.83 -6.09 9.39
CA GLY A 192 -5.90 -7.05 9.67
C GLY A 192 -5.71 -8.36 8.91
N PRO A 193 -6.76 -9.18 8.75
CA PRO A 193 -6.70 -10.50 8.13
C PRO A 193 -6.62 -10.40 6.58
N ARG A 194 -5.63 -9.70 6.08
CA ARG A 194 -5.34 -9.61 4.66
C ARG A 194 -4.15 -10.49 4.32
N PRO A 195 -4.05 -11.01 3.08
CA PRO A 195 -2.87 -11.76 2.68
C PRO A 195 -1.62 -10.86 2.80
N ASP A 196 -0.52 -11.45 3.20
CA ASP A 196 0.77 -10.79 3.22
C ASP A 196 1.19 -10.33 1.81
N PRO A 197 2.04 -9.29 1.69
CA PRO A 197 2.55 -8.86 0.40
C PRO A 197 3.34 -9.96 -0.30
N ASP A 198 2.96 -10.29 -1.52
CA ASP A 198 3.76 -11.15 -2.39
C ASP A 198 4.96 -10.40 -2.95
N LEU A 199 4.78 -9.12 -3.27
CA LEU A 199 5.78 -8.26 -3.89
C LEU A 199 5.84 -6.90 -3.19
N VAL A 200 7.05 -6.51 -2.78
CA VAL A 200 7.37 -5.16 -2.31
C VAL A 200 8.16 -4.42 -3.37
N ILE A 201 7.62 -3.31 -3.85
CA ILE A 201 8.26 -2.42 -4.82
C ILE A 201 8.79 -1.19 -4.08
N ARG A 202 10.04 -0.81 -4.35
CA ARG A 202 10.56 0.48 -3.89
C ARG A 202 11.17 1.26 -5.03
N THR A 203 10.70 2.50 -5.21
CA THR A 203 11.19 3.45 -6.21
C THR A 203 12.42 4.21 -5.72
N SER A 204 13.12 4.88 -6.64
CA SER A 204 14.22 5.82 -6.39
C SER A 204 15.59 5.24 -6.01
N GLY A 205 15.86 3.95 -6.31
CA GLY A 205 17.17 3.31 -6.16
C GLY A 205 17.56 2.95 -4.73
N GLU A 206 16.72 3.24 -3.74
CA GLU A 206 16.99 2.90 -2.34
C GLU A 206 16.61 1.45 -2.02
N LYS A 207 17.51 0.71 -1.35
CA LYS A 207 17.37 -0.73 -1.08
C LYS A 207 17.21 -0.99 0.43
N ARG A 208 16.16 -0.48 1.04
CA ARG A 208 15.80 -0.67 2.46
C ARG A 208 14.29 -0.64 2.64
N LEU A 209 13.78 -1.25 3.71
CA LEU A 209 12.34 -1.31 4.03
C LEU A 209 11.81 -0.03 4.70
N SER A 210 12.66 0.72 5.36
CA SER A 210 12.28 1.94 6.08
C SER A 210 11.09 1.74 7.02
N ASN A 211 11.15 0.71 7.87
CA ASN A 211 10.12 0.42 8.87
C ASN A 211 8.72 0.09 8.27
N PHE A 212 8.66 -0.36 7.01
CA PHE A 212 7.41 -0.67 6.31
C PHE A 212 7.08 -2.16 6.40
N LEU A 213 5.88 -2.51 6.89
CA LEU A 213 5.28 -3.84 6.94
C LEU A 213 6.24 -4.94 7.46
N LEU A 214 7.00 -4.67 8.54
CA LEU A 214 8.10 -5.53 8.99
C LEU A 214 7.70 -6.97 9.29
N TRP A 215 6.50 -7.20 9.78
CA TRP A 215 5.96 -8.54 10.03
C TRP A 215 5.55 -9.19 8.71
N GLN A 216 4.75 -8.51 7.94
CA GLN A 216 4.06 -9.02 6.77
C GLN A 216 4.97 -9.32 5.58
N VAL A 217 6.17 -8.71 5.50
CA VAL A 217 7.09 -8.88 4.36
C VAL A 217 8.08 -10.04 4.53
N ALA A 218 7.87 -10.90 5.54
CA ALA A 218 8.81 -11.96 5.89
C ALA A 218 9.16 -12.90 4.72
N TYR A 219 8.20 -13.13 3.80
CA TYR A 219 8.35 -13.98 2.62
C TYR A 219 8.06 -13.26 1.31
N SER A 220 8.05 -11.92 1.32
CA SER A 220 7.82 -11.12 0.12
C SER A 220 9.01 -11.14 -0.82
N GLU A 221 8.74 -11.10 -2.12
CA GLU A 221 9.72 -10.75 -3.13
C GLU A 221 9.95 -9.24 -3.18
N PHE A 222 11.15 -8.79 -3.59
CA PHE A 222 11.50 -7.37 -3.64
C PHE A 222 11.86 -6.94 -5.05
N PHE A 223 11.29 -5.82 -5.51
CA PHE A 223 11.68 -5.13 -6.73
C PHE A 223 12.14 -3.71 -6.41
N PHE A 224 13.39 -3.38 -6.76
CA PHE A 224 13.97 -2.05 -6.58
C PHE A 224 14.21 -1.41 -7.94
N THR A 225 13.72 -0.17 -8.13
CA THR A 225 13.92 0.58 -9.37
C THR A 225 14.51 1.96 -9.10
N ASP A 226 15.35 2.46 -10.01
CA ASP A 226 15.89 3.81 -9.97
C ASP A 226 14.87 4.88 -10.36
N THR A 227 13.75 4.47 -10.96
CA THR A 227 12.65 5.37 -11.32
C THR A 227 12.12 6.11 -10.09
N LEU A 228 12.01 7.42 -10.15
CA LEU A 228 11.43 8.24 -9.10
C LEU A 228 9.89 8.09 -9.10
N TRP A 229 9.25 8.12 -7.93
CA TRP A 229 7.82 7.86 -7.84
C TRP A 229 6.94 8.65 -8.83
N PRO A 230 7.11 9.97 -9.06
CA PRO A 230 6.29 10.67 -10.03
C PRO A 230 6.42 10.23 -11.49
N ASP A 231 7.45 9.45 -11.82
CA ASP A 231 7.69 8.89 -13.14
C ASP A 231 7.38 7.37 -13.18
N PHE A 232 6.84 6.79 -12.09
CA PHE A 232 6.47 5.38 -11.98
C PHE A 232 4.99 5.20 -12.33
N HIS A 233 4.72 4.63 -13.50
CA HIS A 233 3.38 4.43 -14.05
C HIS A 233 3.18 2.97 -14.49
N GLU A 234 2.21 2.71 -15.35
CA GLU A 234 1.79 1.38 -15.79
C GLU A 234 2.96 0.53 -16.33
N ALA A 235 3.81 1.12 -17.15
CA ALA A 235 4.93 0.42 -17.78
C ALA A 235 5.93 -0.11 -16.73
N GLN A 236 6.26 0.70 -15.71
CA GLN A 236 7.15 0.32 -14.63
C GLN A 236 6.50 -0.71 -13.70
N LEU A 237 5.17 -0.61 -13.48
CA LEU A 237 4.43 -1.62 -12.70
C LEU A 237 4.44 -2.97 -13.41
N VAL A 238 4.16 -2.98 -14.71
CA VAL A 238 4.21 -4.20 -15.55
C VAL A 238 5.63 -4.80 -15.56
N GLU A 239 6.67 -3.96 -15.60
CA GLU A 239 8.07 -4.43 -15.47
C GLU A 239 8.29 -5.14 -14.12
N ALA A 240 7.83 -4.56 -13.02
CA ALA A 240 7.95 -5.15 -11.68
C ALA A 240 7.18 -6.49 -11.59
N PHE A 241 5.98 -6.60 -12.17
CA PHE A 241 5.22 -7.82 -12.19
C PHE A 241 5.82 -8.89 -13.11
N ARG A 242 6.41 -8.51 -14.24
CA ARG A 242 7.18 -9.45 -15.10
C ARG A 242 8.42 -9.97 -14.39
N ASP A 243 9.10 -9.16 -13.59
CA ASP A 243 10.24 -9.62 -12.77
C ASP A 243 9.76 -10.60 -11.70
N TYR A 244 8.63 -10.32 -11.03
CA TYR A 244 8.00 -11.21 -10.07
C TYR A 244 7.63 -12.58 -10.69
N THR A 245 6.99 -12.62 -11.86
CA THR A 245 6.61 -13.84 -12.57
C THR A 245 7.81 -14.75 -12.87
N ARG A 246 9.00 -14.17 -13.09
CA ARG A 246 10.22 -14.95 -13.42
C ARG A 246 10.86 -15.62 -12.22
N ARG A 247 10.37 -15.34 -11.01
CA ARG A 247 10.96 -15.84 -9.77
C ARG A 247 10.25 -17.08 -9.31
N GLU A 248 11.01 -18.09 -8.91
CA GLU A 248 10.51 -19.30 -8.26
C GLU A 248 10.36 -19.04 -6.76
N ARG A 249 9.11 -19.03 -6.26
CA ARG A 249 8.82 -18.84 -4.83
C ARG A 249 8.91 -20.20 -4.11
N ARG A 250 9.87 -20.35 -3.22
CA ARG A 250 10.16 -21.64 -2.55
C ARG A 250 9.63 -21.76 -1.13
N PHE A 251 9.29 -20.68 -0.46
CA PHE A 251 8.79 -20.67 0.94
C PHE A 251 9.59 -21.59 1.88
N GLY A 252 10.91 -21.57 1.75
CA GLY A 252 11.82 -22.46 2.52
C GLY A 252 11.92 -23.90 2.03
N LYS A 253 11.21 -24.29 0.96
CA LYS A 253 11.34 -25.62 0.33
C LYS A 253 12.52 -25.69 -0.62
N THR A 254 13.01 -26.90 -0.92
CA THR A 254 13.98 -27.12 -2.02
C THR A 254 13.26 -27.10 -3.37
N GLY A 255 13.96 -26.80 -4.48
CA GLY A 255 13.36 -26.78 -5.82
C GLY A 255 12.62 -28.08 -6.20
N GLU A 256 13.15 -29.25 -5.75
CA GLU A 256 12.50 -30.57 -5.96
C GLU A 256 11.18 -30.75 -5.20
N GLN A 257 10.91 -29.94 -4.16
CA GLN A 257 9.71 -30.00 -3.33
C GLN A 257 8.62 -29.03 -3.79
N VAL A 258 8.90 -28.18 -4.76
CA VAL A 258 7.94 -27.21 -5.32
C VAL A 258 7.20 -27.80 -6.52
N ASP A 259 7.82 -28.81 -7.19
CA ASP A 259 7.27 -29.48 -8.37
C ASP A 259 6.31 -30.68 -8.05
N ASP A 260 6.09 -30.99 -6.76
CA ASP A 260 5.13 -31.99 -6.26
C ASP A 260 3.87 -31.30 -5.69
#